data_e15741fd14226a164f3c18b75273d537
#
_entry.id   e15741fd14226a164f3c18b75273d537
#
_cell.length_a   1.000
_cell.length_b   1.000
_cell.length_c   1.000
_cell.angle_alpha   90.00
_cell.angle_beta   90.00
_cell.angle_gamma   90.00
#
_symmetry.space_group_name_H-M   'P 1'
#
loop_
_entity.id
_entity.type
_entity.pdbx_description
1 polymer ?
#
loop_
_entity_poly.entity_id
_entity_poly.type
_entity_poly.pdbx_seq_one_letter_code
_entity_poly.pdbx_strand_id
1 'polypeptide(L)'
;DNAMSMNKDKDFGTPPIDTEQMVNLEIDGFKVTAPAGTSIMRAAASIGIDIPKLCATDSIEPFGSCRLCVVQIEGGRGMPASCTTPVAEGLKVVTQNQKLAEVRRGVMELYISDHPLDCLTCSANGDCELQDMAGAVGLREVRYTPVQTHLNAEKDTSNPYFTFDPSKCIVCSRCVRACEETQGTFALTIDGRGFDSKVSPGQNEAFMNSECVSCGACVQACPTATLMEKSIIDHGQPEHAIITTCAYCGVGCSFRAEMKGEQVIRMVPHKDGKANHGHSCVKGRFAFGYATHK
;
A
#
# COMPACT_ATOMS: atom_id res chain seq x y z
N ASP A 1 -28.66 6.41 -2.30
CA ASP A 1 -28.36 5.50 -1.19
C ASP A 1 -26.87 5.22 -1.22
N ASN A 2 -26.11 6.13 -0.62
CA ASN A 2 -24.70 5.92 -0.36
C ASN A 2 -24.58 4.84 0.71
N ALA A 3 -24.42 3.60 0.29
CA ALA A 3 -23.69 2.64 1.10
C ALA A 3 -22.39 3.36 1.49
N MET A 4 -22.17 3.54 2.77
CA MET A 4 -20.97 4.18 3.32
C MET A 4 -19.76 3.31 3.00
N SER A 5 -19.31 3.38 1.73
CA SER A 5 -17.95 2.96 1.41
C SER A 5 -17.07 3.88 2.23
N MET A 6 -16.23 3.31 3.07
CA MET A 6 -15.15 4.08 3.63
C MET A 6 -14.44 4.75 2.45
N ASN A 7 -14.58 6.08 2.34
CA ASN A 7 -13.92 6.84 1.28
C ASN A 7 -12.42 6.76 1.56
N LYS A 8 -11.80 5.68 1.09
CA LYS A 8 -10.34 5.63 1.02
C LYS A 8 -9.89 6.70 0.02
N ASP A 9 -8.90 7.47 0.41
CA ASP A 9 -8.29 8.44 -0.49
C ASP A 9 -7.82 7.72 -1.75
N LYS A 10 -8.08 8.29 -2.93
CA LYS A 10 -7.66 7.70 -4.20
C LYS A 10 -6.14 7.59 -4.23
N ASP A 11 -5.61 6.41 -4.49
CA ASP A 11 -4.19 6.14 -4.65
C ASP A 11 -3.82 6.10 -6.14
N PHE A 12 -3.11 7.12 -6.60
CA PHE A 12 -2.65 7.23 -7.99
C PHE A 12 -1.43 6.35 -8.32
N GLY A 13 -0.93 5.59 -7.35
CA GLY A 13 0.12 4.59 -7.53
C GLY A 13 1.55 5.10 -7.46
N THR A 14 1.81 6.38 -7.67
CA THR A 14 3.12 7.02 -7.51
C THR A 14 2.96 8.46 -7.07
N PRO A 15 3.96 9.07 -6.41
CA PRO A 15 3.92 10.48 -6.05
C PRO A 15 3.68 11.42 -7.24
N PRO A 16 3.08 12.61 -7.02
CA PRO A 16 2.97 13.62 -8.06
C PRO A 16 4.35 14.19 -8.43
N ILE A 17 4.49 14.59 -9.68
CA ILE A 17 5.66 15.34 -10.14
C ILE A 17 5.26 16.81 -10.28
N ASP A 18 6.04 17.70 -9.71
CA ASP A 18 5.86 19.15 -9.82
C ASP A 18 6.74 19.68 -10.96
N THR A 19 6.15 19.89 -12.12
CA THR A 19 6.81 20.48 -13.31
C THR A 19 5.79 21.16 -14.20
N GLU A 20 6.19 22.25 -14.83
CA GLU A 20 5.39 22.96 -15.82
C GLU A 20 5.46 22.30 -17.22
N GLN A 21 6.44 21.44 -17.44
CA GLN A 21 6.58 20.74 -18.72
C GLN A 21 5.53 19.64 -18.84
N MET A 22 4.68 19.75 -19.86
CA MET A 22 3.64 18.77 -20.16
C MET A 22 4.03 17.95 -21.38
N VAL A 23 3.63 16.68 -21.40
CA VAL A 23 3.77 15.76 -22.51
C VAL A 23 2.43 15.15 -22.87
N ASN A 24 2.25 14.87 -24.18
CA ASN A 24 1.05 14.23 -24.70
C ASN A 24 1.34 12.78 -25.05
N LEU A 25 0.46 11.90 -24.63
CA LEU A 25 0.56 10.47 -24.87
C LEU A 25 -0.82 9.87 -25.13
N GLU A 26 -0.84 8.61 -25.48
CA GLU A 26 -2.07 7.83 -25.64
C GLU A 26 -2.06 6.61 -24.70
N ILE A 27 -3.13 6.41 -23.95
CA ILE A 27 -3.31 5.25 -23.08
C ILE A 27 -4.62 4.58 -23.46
N ASP A 28 -4.57 3.34 -23.92
CA ASP A 28 -5.73 2.56 -24.41
C ASP A 28 -6.62 3.31 -25.42
N GLY A 29 -6.00 4.12 -26.30
CA GLY A 29 -6.69 4.94 -27.31
C GLY A 29 -7.16 6.31 -26.80
N PHE A 30 -7.02 6.62 -25.50
CA PHE A 30 -7.34 7.93 -24.95
C PHE A 30 -6.14 8.86 -24.99
N LYS A 31 -6.34 10.08 -25.49
CA LYS A 31 -5.32 11.13 -25.44
C LYS A 31 -5.19 11.67 -24.01
N VAL A 32 -3.98 11.69 -23.48
CA VAL A 32 -3.67 12.11 -22.13
C VAL A 32 -2.57 13.15 -22.17
N THR A 33 -2.73 14.23 -21.42
CA THR A 33 -1.67 15.21 -21.16
C THR A 33 -1.26 15.09 -19.71
N ALA A 34 0.03 14.90 -19.44
CA ALA A 34 0.54 14.71 -18.08
C ALA A 34 1.87 15.47 -17.90
N PRO A 35 2.22 15.86 -16.65
CA PRO A 35 3.51 16.43 -16.32
C PRO A 35 4.66 15.49 -16.74
N ALA A 36 5.70 16.04 -17.35
CA ALA A 36 6.88 15.26 -17.73
C ALA A 36 7.49 14.56 -16.50
N GLY A 37 7.93 13.31 -16.67
CA GLY A 37 8.45 12.51 -15.55
C GLY A 37 7.38 11.76 -14.76
N THR A 38 6.10 12.11 -14.89
CA THR A 38 4.99 11.33 -14.28
C THR A 38 5.05 9.87 -14.74
N SER A 39 4.79 8.93 -13.84
CA SER A 39 4.71 7.52 -14.22
C SER A 39 3.51 7.24 -15.12
N ILE A 40 3.63 6.24 -16.01
CA ILE A 40 2.49 5.75 -16.81
C ILE A 40 1.32 5.37 -15.90
N MET A 41 1.60 4.76 -14.74
CA MET A 41 0.57 4.37 -13.77
C MET A 41 -0.25 5.58 -13.29
N ARG A 42 0.41 6.65 -12.87
CA ARG A 42 -0.26 7.86 -12.38
C ARG A 42 -1.04 8.56 -13.49
N ALA A 43 -0.46 8.64 -14.70
CA ALA A 43 -1.13 9.20 -15.87
C ALA A 43 -2.40 8.41 -16.23
N ALA A 44 -2.36 7.08 -16.18
CA ALA A 44 -3.53 6.22 -16.38
C ALA A 44 -4.61 6.45 -15.29
N ALA A 45 -4.20 6.48 -14.02
CA ALA A 45 -5.10 6.70 -12.90
C ALA A 45 -5.79 8.09 -12.94
N SER A 46 -5.14 9.11 -13.51
CA SER A 46 -5.72 10.46 -13.67
C SER A 46 -6.92 10.50 -14.61
N ILE A 47 -7.00 9.58 -15.55
CA ILE A 47 -8.12 9.42 -16.51
C ILE A 47 -9.06 8.26 -16.14
N GLY A 48 -8.91 7.68 -14.94
CA GLY A 48 -9.80 6.62 -14.45
C GLY A 48 -9.43 5.21 -14.90
N ILE A 49 -8.24 5.00 -15.47
CA ILE A 49 -7.72 3.67 -15.80
C ILE A 49 -6.87 3.15 -14.64
N ASP A 50 -7.37 2.13 -13.95
CA ASP A 50 -6.69 1.52 -12.82
C ASP A 50 -5.81 0.36 -13.28
N ILE A 51 -4.50 0.49 -13.05
CA ILE A 51 -3.51 -0.56 -13.33
C ILE A 51 -3.24 -1.32 -12.02
N PRO A 52 -3.39 -2.66 -11.98
CA PRO A 52 -3.15 -3.45 -10.78
C PRO A 52 -1.74 -3.24 -10.20
N LYS A 53 -1.62 -3.10 -8.88
CA LYS A 53 -0.36 -2.82 -8.19
C LYS A 53 -0.35 -3.40 -6.78
N LEU A 54 0.84 -3.67 -6.23
CA LEU A 54 1.05 -4.06 -4.83
C LEU A 54 2.20 -3.28 -4.18
N CYS A 55 3.35 -3.14 -4.87
CA CYS A 55 4.52 -2.47 -4.29
C CYS A 55 4.53 -0.95 -4.46
N ALA A 56 3.61 -0.37 -5.22
CA ALA A 56 3.53 1.06 -5.48
C ALA A 56 2.36 1.70 -4.73
N THR A 57 2.55 2.93 -4.28
CA THR A 57 1.53 3.82 -3.71
C THR A 57 2.02 5.25 -3.92
N ASP A 58 1.12 6.22 -3.91
CA ASP A 58 1.46 7.63 -4.18
C ASP A 58 2.04 8.38 -2.97
N SER A 59 2.25 7.70 -1.85
CA SER A 59 2.89 8.26 -0.64
C SER A 59 4.39 7.97 -0.54
N ILE A 60 4.94 7.10 -1.40
CA ILE A 60 6.35 6.71 -1.43
C ILE A 60 6.83 6.50 -2.86
N GLU A 61 8.13 6.66 -3.10
CA GLU A 61 8.74 6.45 -4.41
C GLU A 61 8.53 5.01 -4.93
N PRO A 62 8.25 4.83 -6.24
CA PRO A 62 7.99 3.51 -6.79
C PRO A 62 9.27 2.66 -6.88
N PHE A 63 9.14 1.36 -6.67
CA PHE A 63 10.26 0.41 -6.70
C PHE A 63 10.17 -0.62 -7.85
N GLY A 64 8.97 -0.91 -8.35
CA GLY A 64 8.77 -1.82 -9.48
C GLY A 64 8.99 -3.31 -9.17
N SER A 65 9.00 -3.72 -7.90
CA SER A 65 9.32 -5.10 -7.48
C SER A 65 8.22 -6.11 -7.76
N CYS A 66 6.94 -5.76 -7.55
CA CYS A 66 5.84 -6.73 -7.64
C CYS A 66 5.52 -7.20 -9.06
N ARG A 67 5.88 -6.45 -10.08
CA ARG A 67 5.64 -6.75 -11.50
C ARG A 67 4.16 -6.92 -11.89
N LEU A 68 3.24 -6.55 -11.04
CA LEU A 68 1.80 -6.64 -11.33
C LEU A 68 1.34 -5.53 -12.28
N CYS A 69 2.00 -4.38 -12.25
CA CYS A 69 1.65 -3.18 -13.02
C CYS A 69 2.23 -3.13 -14.44
N VAL A 70 2.61 -4.26 -15.01
CA VAL A 70 3.20 -4.31 -16.35
C VAL A 70 2.22 -3.82 -17.43
N VAL A 71 2.75 -3.10 -18.42
CA VAL A 71 2.01 -2.57 -19.57
C VAL A 71 2.75 -2.89 -20.86
N GLN A 72 2.12 -2.68 -22.00
CA GLN A 72 2.79 -2.69 -23.31
C GLN A 72 2.91 -1.26 -23.85
N ILE A 73 4.03 -1.00 -24.52
CA ILE A 73 4.29 0.24 -25.23
C ILE A 73 4.43 -0.10 -26.70
N GLU A 74 3.72 0.62 -27.58
CA GLU A 74 3.80 0.41 -29.03
C GLU A 74 5.23 0.64 -29.52
N GLY A 75 5.77 -0.30 -30.28
CA GLY A 75 7.17 -0.29 -30.73
C GLY A 75 8.22 -0.60 -29.65
N GLY A 76 7.80 -0.74 -28.38
CA GLY A 76 8.67 -1.07 -27.27
C GLY A 76 8.97 -2.57 -27.16
N ARG A 77 10.05 -2.92 -26.44
CA ARG A 77 10.40 -4.31 -26.12
C ARG A 77 9.93 -4.68 -24.72
N GLY A 78 9.33 -5.87 -24.58
CA GLY A 78 8.94 -6.40 -23.29
C GLY A 78 7.69 -5.74 -22.71
N MET A 79 7.54 -5.88 -21.38
CA MET A 79 6.44 -5.33 -20.60
C MET A 79 7.02 -4.55 -19.41
N PRO A 80 7.25 -3.24 -19.55
CA PRO A 80 7.77 -2.43 -18.48
C PRO A 80 6.75 -2.29 -17.35
N ALA A 81 7.24 -2.02 -16.13
CA ALA A 81 6.42 -1.69 -14.99
C ALA A 81 5.94 -0.23 -15.09
N SER A 82 4.64 -0.01 -15.18
CA SER A 82 4.07 1.33 -15.35
C SER A 82 4.37 2.28 -14.19
N CYS A 83 4.61 1.75 -12.98
CA CYS A 83 4.94 2.58 -11.81
C CYS A 83 6.33 3.22 -11.88
N THR A 84 7.28 2.61 -12.60
CA THR A 84 8.66 3.10 -12.73
C THR A 84 9.02 3.61 -14.13
N THR A 85 8.06 3.57 -15.07
CA THR A 85 8.27 4.06 -16.42
C THR A 85 7.64 5.44 -16.57
N PRO A 86 8.44 6.48 -16.83
CA PRO A 86 7.92 7.83 -17.02
C PRO A 86 7.17 7.96 -18.37
N VAL A 87 6.23 8.89 -18.42
CA VAL A 87 5.57 9.29 -19.66
C VAL A 87 6.53 10.07 -20.57
N ALA A 88 6.32 9.97 -21.88
CA ALA A 88 7.07 10.70 -22.90
C ALA A 88 6.15 11.14 -24.03
N GLU A 89 6.56 12.17 -24.77
CA GLU A 89 5.80 12.69 -25.90
C GLU A 89 5.56 11.63 -26.97
N GLY A 90 4.32 11.50 -27.40
CA GLY A 90 3.90 10.55 -28.43
C GLY A 90 3.85 9.09 -27.98
N LEU A 91 4.06 8.79 -26.68
CA LEU A 91 4.03 7.42 -26.17
C LEU A 91 2.62 6.83 -26.34
N LYS A 92 2.56 5.59 -26.83
CA LYS A 92 1.29 4.84 -26.90
C LYS A 92 1.37 3.62 -26.01
N VAL A 93 0.48 3.56 -25.03
CA VAL A 93 0.46 2.55 -23.97
C VAL A 93 -0.81 1.74 -24.06
N VAL A 94 -0.66 0.42 -23.94
CA VAL A 94 -1.77 -0.53 -23.80
C VAL A 94 -1.71 -1.10 -22.37
N THR A 95 -2.75 -0.84 -21.59
CA THR A 95 -2.84 -1.30 -20.21
C THR A 95 -3.59 -2.61 -20.06
N GLN A 96 -4.39 -3.01 -21.04
CA GLN A 96 -5.24 -4.21 -20.99
C GLN A 96 -5.20 -4.96 -22.32
N ASN A 97 -4.80 -6.21 -22.28
CA ASN A 97 -4.97 -7.21 -23.34
C ASN A 97 -4.79 -8.61 -22.76
N GLN A 98 -5.05 -9.64 -23.56
CA GLN A 98 -4.97 -11.02 -23.12
C GLN A 98 -3.60 -11.40 -22.53
N LYS A 99 -2.50 -10.98 -23.19
CA LYS A 99 -1.13 -11.28 -22.74
C LYS A 99 -0.80 -10.63 -21.39
N LEU A 100 -1.20 -9.37 -21.19
CA LEU A 100 -1.04 -8.68 -19.91
C LEU A 100 -1.88 -9.35 -18.81
N ALA A 101 -3.10 -9.76 -19.14
CA ALA A 101 -3.97 -10.46 -18.19
C ALA A 101 -3.37 -11.81 -17.76
N GLU A 102 -2.80 -12.57 -18.68
CA GLU A 102 -2.12 -13.83 -18.39
C GLU A 102 -0.89 -13.63 -17.50
N VAL A 103 -0.05 -12.65 -17.81
CA VAL A 103 1.14 -12.33 -17.00
C VAL A 103 0.75 -11.88 -15.58
N ARG A 104 -0.20 -10.96 -15.45
CA ARG A 104 -0.67 -10.47 -14.14
C ARG A 104 -1.31 -11.57 -13.31
N ARG A 105 -2.09 -12.45 -13.93
CA ARG A 105 -2.67 -13.61 -13.25
C ARG A 105 -1.58 -14.55 -12.77
N GLY A 106 -0.56 -14.86 -13.60
CA GLY A 106 0.56 -15.69 -13.20
C GLY A 106 1.38 -15.08 -12.04
N VAL A 107 1.64 -13.77 -12.08
CA VAL A 107 2.29 -13.06 -10.97
C VAL A 107 1.47 -13.17 -9.68
N MET A 108 0.17 -12.91 -9.78
CA MET A 108 -0.74 -12.99 -8.63
C MET A 108 -0.82 -14.41 -8.05
N GLU A 109 -0.86 -15.41 -8.93
CA GLU A 109 -0.86 -16.81 -8.55
C GLU A 109 0.37 -17.20 -7.74
N LEU A 110 1.57 -16.69 -8.11
CA LEU A 110 2.79 -16.90 -7.35
C LEU A 110 2.72 -16.23 -5.96
N TYR A 111 2.19 -15.00 -5.86
CA TYR A 111 1.99 -14.36 -4.56
C TYR A 111 1.03 -15.16 -3.66
N ILE A 112 -0.08 -15.61 -4.22
CA ILE A 112 -1.09 -16.36 -3.45
C ILE A 112 -0.58 -17.76 -3.07
N SER A 113 0.26 -18.40 -3.89
CA SER A 113 0.83 -19.70 -3.57
C SER A 113 1.75 -19.70 -2.34
N ASP A 114 2.31 -18.55 -1.99
CA ASP A 114 3.18 -18.35 -0.83
C ASP A 114 2.52 -17.50 0.28
N HIS A 115 1.21 -17.36 0.25
CA HIS A 115 0.45 -16.60 1.23
C HIS A 115 -0.59 -17.49 1.92
N PRO A 116 -0.77 -17.41 3.26
CA PRO A 116 -1.79 -18.18 3.94
C PRO A 116 -3.20 -17.85 3.42
N LEU A 117 -3.98 -18.85 3.06
CA LEU A 117 -5.34 -18.69 2.54
C LEU A 117 -6.39 -18.70 3.67
N ASP A 118 -6.12 -17.96 4.74
CA ASP A 118 -6.95 -17.85 5.93
C ASP A 118 -7.76 -16.53 5.98
N CYS A 119 -8.10 -15.99 4.81
CA CYS A 119 -8.73 -14.67 4.68
C CYS A 119 -9.97 -14.49 5.58
N LEU A 120 -10.78 -15.52 5.79
CA LEU A 120 -12.00 -15.45 6.61
C LEU A 120 -11.72 -15.17 8.09
N THR A 121 -10.53 -15.51 8.58
CA THR A 121 -10.11 -15.28 9.97
C THR A 121 -9.07 -14.18 10.08
N CYS A 122 -8.63 -13.61 8.96
CA CYS A 122 -7.62 -12.56 8.90
C CYS A 122 -8.22 -11.20 9.27
N SER A 123 -7.54 -10.44 10.15
CA SER A 123 -7.99 -9.10 10.57
C SER A 123 -8.03 -8.07 9.44
N ALA A 124 -7.33 -8.31 8.32
CA ALA A 124 -7.37 -7.45 7.13
C ALA A 124 -8.48 -7.84 6.14
N ASN A 125 -9.32 -8.82 6.45
CA ASN A 125 -10.39 -9.23 5.53
C ASN A 125 -11.30 -8.05 5.18
N GLY A 126 -11.46 -7.77 3.88
CA GLY A 126 -12.21 -6.59 3.39
C GLY A 126 -11.41 -5.27 3.38
N ASP A 127 -10.16 -5.27 3.88
CA ASP A 127 -9.22 -4.13 3.83
C ASP A 127 -7.80 -4.62 3.47
N CYS A 128 -7.70 -5.44 2.41
CA CYS A 128 -6.45 -6.08 1.99
C CYS A 128 -6.22 -5.90 0.49
N GLU A 129 -5.19 -5.12 0.12
CA GLU A 129 -4.87 -4.87 -1.30
C GLU A 129 -4.51 -6.17 -2.05
N LEU A 130 -3.93 -7.18 -1.38
CA LEU A 130 -3.64 -8.47 -2.00
C LEU A 130 -4.93 -9.19 -2.44
N GLN A 131 -5.97 -9.18 -1.59
CA GLN A 131 -7.30 -9.69 -1.91
C GLN A 131 -7.93 -8.95 -3.10
N ASP A 132 -7.87 -7.61 -3.06
CA ASP A 132 -8.44 -6.75 -4.11
C ASP A 132 -7.76 -7.02 -5.45
N MET A 133 -6.43 -7.15 -5.44
CA MET A 133 -5.67 -7.42 -6.67
C MET A 133 -5.89 -8.83 -7.20
N ALA A 134 -6.07 -9.84 -6.35
CA ALA A 134 -6.47 -11.18 -6.79
C ALA A 134 -7.83 -11.15 -7.51
N GLY A 135 -8.78 -10.38 -6.98
CA GLY A 135 -10.06 -10.11 -7.63
C GLY A 135 -9.91 -9.38 -8.97
N ALA A 136 -9.13 -8.29 -8.99
CA ALA A 136 -8.93 -7.44 -10.17
C ALA A 136 -8.30 -8.18 -11.35
N VAL A 137 -7.37 -9.12 -11.11
CA VAL A 137 -6.77 -9.94 -12.18
C VAL A 137 -7.58 -11.20 -12.51
N GLY A 138 -8.73 -11.39 -11.87
CA GLY A 138 -9.62 -12.53 -12.11
C GLY A 138 -9.04 -13.88 -11.66
N LEU A 139 -8.18 -13.89 -10.63
CA LEU A 139 -7.65 -15.12 -10.05
C LEU A 139 -8.78 -15.84 -9.28
N ARG A 140 -9.08 -17.09 -9.64
CA ARG A 140 -10.09 -17.92 -9.00
C ARG A 140 -9.52 -19.23 -8.46
N GLU A 141 -8.45 -19.70 -9.07
CA GLU A 141 -7.77 -20.95 -8.74
C GLU A 141 -6.26 -20.73 -8.75
N VAL A 142 -5.56 -21.45 -7.91
CA VAL A 142 -4.10 -21.47 -7.85
C VAL A 142 -3.62 -22.83 -8.36
N ARG A 143 -2.84 -22.85 -9.43
CA ARG A 143 -2.29 -24.09 -10.02
C ARG A 143 -1.24 -24.76 -9.15
N TYR A 144 -0.57 -23.96 -8.32
CA TYR A 144 0.46 -24.45 -7.40
C TYR A 144 -0.19 -24.88 -6.10
N THR A 145 0.26 -26.00 -5.56
CA THR A 145 -0.17 -26.44 -4.23
C THR A 145 0.19 -25.32 -3.23
N PRO A 146 -0.80 -24.78 -2.49
CA PRO A 146 -0.51 -23.79 -1.47
C PRO A 146 0.46 -24.41 -0.46
N VAL A 147 1.68 -23.94 -0.47
CA VAL A 147 2.65 -24.24 0.58
C VAL A 147 2.40 -23.23 1.69
N GLN A 148 2.63 -23.64 2.93
CA GLN A 148 2.71 -22.64 4.00
C GLN A 148 3.76 -21.61 3.59
N THR A 149 3.49 -20.32 3.91
CA THR A 149 4.46 -19.26 3.58
C THR A 149 5.87 -19.67 3.98
N HIS A 150 6.84 -19.37 3.11
CA HIS A 150 8.26 -19.61 3.41
C HIS A 150 8.74 -18.75 4.61
N LEU A 151 8.04 -17.67 4.93
CA LEU A 151 8.31 -16.79 6.07
C LEU A 151 7.66 -17.31 7.35
N ASN A 152 8.00 -18.53 7.75
CA ASN A 152 7.50 -19.16 8.96
C ASN A 152 8.25 -18.63 10.20
N ALA A 153 8.00 -17.37 10.57
CA ALA A 153 8.54 -16.73 11.75
C ALA A 153 7.42 -16.38 12.74
N GLU A 154 7.78 -16.30 14.02
CA GLU A 154 6.83 -15.90 15.06
C GLU A 154 6.35 -14.48 14.85
N LYS A 155 5.08 -14.25 15.16
CA LYS A 155 4.45 -12.95 15.13
C LYS A 155 5.02 -12.07 16.25
N ASP A 156 5.58 -10.92 15.87
CA ASP A 156 6.05 -9.91 16.82
C ASP A 156 4.88 -9.05 17.32
N THR A 157 4.66 -9.07 18.62
CA THR A 157 3.65 -8.27 19.32
C THR A 157 4.26 -7.26 20.28
N SER A 158 5.56 -7.05 20.23
CA SER A 158 6.33 -6.20 21.15
C SER A 158 5.93 -4.73 21.07
N ASN A 159 5.59 -4.23 19.88
CA ASN A 159 5.12 -2.86 19.73
C ASN A 159 3.74 -2.67 20.38
N PRO A 160 3.52 -1.62 21.20
CA PRO A 160 2.26 -1.42 21.91
C PRO A 160 1.06 -1.15 20.99
N TYR A 161 1.26 -0.68 19.76
CA TYR A 161 0.21 -0.18 18.86
C TYR A 161 -0.13 -1.09 17.69
N PHE A 162 0.83 -1.87 17.22
CA PHE A 162 0.64 -2.75 16.06
C PHE A 162 1.38 -4.08 16.26
N THR A 163 1.05 -5.05 15.42
CA THR A 163 1.72 -6.34 15.34
C THR A 163 2.46 -6.46 14.02
N PHE A 164 3.51 -7.26 13.99
CA PHE A 164 4.21 -7.66 12.79
C PHE A 164 4.11 -9.17 12.62
N ASP A 165 3.42 -9.60 11.57
CA ASP A 165 3.23 -11.01 11.23
C ASP A 165 3.95 -11.33 9.91
N PRO A 166 5.18 -11.88 9.97
CA PRO A 166 5.93 -12.21 8.76
C PRO A 166 5.20 -13.20 7.85
N SER A 167 4.36 -14.07 8.39
CA SER A 167 3.63 -15.06 7.61
C SER A 167 2.67 -14.45 6.58
N LYS A 168 2.29 -13.19 6.75
CA LYS A 168 1.42 -12.42 5.84
C LYS A 168 2.20 -11.52 4.89
N CYS A 169 3.54 -11.55 4.97
CA CYS A 169 4.39 -10.65 4.20
C CYS A 169 4.56 -11.14 2.75
N ILE A 170 4.40 -10.22 1.81
CA ILE A 170 4.64 -10.46 0.37
C ILE A 170 5.97 -9.81 -0.09
N VAL A 171 6.81 -9.37 0.82
CA VAL A 171 8.12 -8.74 0.60
C VAL A 171 8.08 -7.60 -0.45
N CYS A 172 7.03 -6.80 -0.44
CA CYS A 172 6.84 -5.69 -1.40
C CYS A 172 7.69 -4.45 -1.11
N SER A 173 8.41 -4.41 0.01
CA SER A 173 9.27 -3.30 0.48
C SER A 173 8.55 -1.97 0.76
N ARG A 174 7.21 -1.87 0.74
CA ARG A 174 6.52 -0.60 1.02
C ARG A 174 6.81 -0.08 2.43
N CYS A 175 6.81 -0.97 3.43
CA CYS A 175 7.10 -0.61 4.82
C CYS A 175 8.54 -0.14 5.04
N VAL A 176 9.50 -0.74 4.35
CA VAL A 176 10.92 -0.34 4.40
C VAL A 176 11.08 1.07 3.84
N ARG A 177 10.55 1.32 2.63
CA ARG A 177 10.61 2.65 2.00
C ARG A 177 9.81 3.70 2.78
N ALA A 178 8.65 3.35 3.32
CA ALA A 178 7.89 4.28 4.17
C ALA A 178 8.67 4.64 5.45
N CYS A 179 9.42 3.71 6.04
CA CYS A 179 10.29 3.98 7.18
C CYS A 179 11.44 4.92 6.81
N GLU A 180 12.04 4.72 5.65
CA GLU A 180 13.13 5.54 5.12
C GLU A 180 12.64 6.93 4.70
N GLU A 181 11.67 7.00 3.78
CA GLU A 181 11.25 8.23 3.12
C GLU A 181 10.40 9.14 4.01
N THR A 182 9.54 8.55 4.86
CA THR A 182 8.62 9.33 5.70
C THR A 182 9.23 9.69 7.04
N GLN A 183 9.86 8.73 7.72
CA GLN A 183 10.37 8.92 9.09
C GLN A 183 11.89 9.13 9.13
N GLY A 184 12.66 8.50 8.26
CA GLY A 184 14.12 8.59 8.22
C GLY A 184 14.83 7.86 9.36
N THR A 185 14.18 6.90 10.03
CA THR A 185 14.81 6.11 11.11
C THR A 185 15.48 4.85 10.62
N PHE A 186 15.17 4.39 9.41
CA PHE A 186 15.74 3.16 8.82
C PHE A 186 15.58 1.91 9.72
N ALA A 187 14.53 1.90 10.54
CA ALA A 187 14.28 0.81 11.47
C ALA A 187 13.90 -0.52 10.78
N LEU A 188 13.54 -0.48 9.49
CA LEU A 188 13.19 -1.66 8.69
C LEU A 188 14.15 -1.83 7.53
N THR A 189 14.52 -3.08 7.26
CA THR A 189 15.35 -3.45 6.11
C THR A 189 14.85 -4.74 5.46
N ILE A 190 15.38 -5.07 4.28
CA ILE A 190 15.27 -6.41 3.70
C ILE A 190 16.51 -7.21 4.11
N ASP A 191 16.29 -8.29 4.84
CA ASP A 191 17.28 -9.27 5.22
C ASP A 191 17.23 -10.47 4.27
N GLY A 192 18.36 -11.12 4.03
CA GLY A 192 18.46 -12.24 3.11
C GLY A 192 18.44 -11.83 1.63
N ARG A 193 18.28 -12.82 0.77
CA ARG A 193 18.21 -12.64 -0.68
C ARG A 193 17.44 -13.76 -1.37
N GLY A 194 16.88 -13.46 -2.55
CA GLY A 194 16.10 -14.42 -3.32
C GLY A 194 14.85 -14.86 -2.56
N PHE A 195 14.59 -16.13 -2.49
CA PHE A 195 13.42 -16.68 -1.78
C PHE A 195 13.51 -16.53 -0.26
N ASP A 196 14.71 -16.38 0.30
CA ASP A 196 14.91 -16.18 1.75
C ASP A 196 14.80 -14.72 2.17
N SER A 197 14.44 -13.82 1.26
CA SER A 197 14.27 -12.41 1.56
C SER A 197 13.09 -12.19 2.50
N LYS A 198 13.31 -11.40 3.56
CA LYS A 198 12.29 -11.02 4.53
C LYS A 198 12.45 -9.58 5.00
N VAL A 199 11.37 -8.96 5.45
CA VAL A 199 11.45 -7.69 6.17
C VAL A 199 11.89 -7.96 7.60
N SER A 200 12.89 -7.20 8.06
CA SER A 200 13.43 -7.31 9.42
C SER A 200 13.48 -5.95 10.10
N PRO A 201 13.00 -5.84 11.36
CA PRO A 201 13.28 -4.70 12.21
C PRO A 201 14.71 -4.78 12.76
N GLY A 202 15.42 -3.65 12.84
CA GLY A 202 16.78 -3.57 13.36
C GLY A 202 17.71 -4.60 12.75
N GLN A 203 18.39 -5.36 13.58
CA GLN A 203 19.22 -6.50 13.19
C GLN A 203 18.52 -7.86 13.33
N ASN A 204 17.28 -7.93 12.86
CA ASN A 204 16.37 -9.08 12.99
C ASN A 204 15.96 -9.33 14.47
N GLU A 205 15.53 -8.28 15.10
CA GLU A 205 15.07 -8.24 16.50
C GLU A 205 13.60 -7.80 16.60
N ALA A 206 13.06 -7.76 17.81
CA ALA A 206 11.71 -7.28 18.02
C ALA A 206 11.60 -5.77 17.73
N PHE A 207 10.45 -5.29 17.24
CA PHE A 207 10.24 -3.88 16.93
C PHE A 207 10.60 -2.94 18.09
N MET A 208 10.29 -3.32 19.32
CA MET A 208 10.60 -2.48 20.49
C MET A 208 12.08 -2.43 20.86
N ASN A 209 12.89 -3.32 20.31
CA ASN A 209 14.35 -3.32 20.53
C ASN A 209 15.10 -2.59 19.40
N SER A 210 14.41 -2.29 18.30
CA SER A 210 14.96 -1.57 17.14
C SER A 210 14.83 -0.05 17.30
N GLU A 211 15.35 0.71 16.35
CA GLU A 211 15.24 2.18 16.28
C GLU A 211 13.82 2.68 15.96
N CYS A 212 12.82 1.79 16.00
CA CYS A 212 11.44 2.13 15.65
C CYS A 212 10.85 3.16 16.61
N VAL A 213 10.37 4.28 16.08
CA VAL A 213 9.68 5.35 16.84
C VAL A 213 8.16 5.24 16.81
N SER A 214 7.63 4.10 16.36
CA SER A 214 6.19 3.81 16.32
C SER A 214 5.35 4.86 15.57
N CYS A 215 5.87 5.50 14.53
CA CYS A 215 5.14 6.53 13.77
C CYS A 215 3.95 5.97 12.96
N GLY A 216 3.95 4.67 12.65
CA GLY A 216 2.87 3.99 11.91
C GLY A 216 2.91 4.13 10.39
N ALA A 217 3.93 4.79 9.80
CA ALA A 217 4.04 4.93 8.35
C ALA A 217 4.11 3.57 7.63
N CYS A 218 4.86 2.62 8.19
CA CYS A 218 4.96 1.25 7.67
C CYS A 218 3.63 0.48 7.77
N VAL A 219 2.86 0.69 8.84
CA VAL A 219 1.53 0.09 9.02
C VAL A 219 0.56 0.61 7.96
N GLN A 220 0.54 1.93 7.73
CA GLN A 220 -0.29 2.56 6.71
C GLN A 220 0.08 2.10 5.30
N ALA A 221 1.37 1.89 5.04
CA ALA A 221 1.86 1.47 3.73
C ALA A 221 1.68 -0.03 3.46
N CYS A 222 1.44 -0.86 4.47
CA CYS A 222 1.36 -2.31 4.29
C CYS A 222 0.11 -2.72 3.49
N PRO A 223 0.24 -3.48 2.39
CA PRO A 223 -0.89 -3.90 1.57
C PRO A 223 -1.59 -5.16 2.08
N THR A 224 -1.07 -5.77 3.15
CA THR A 224 -1.58 -7.04 3.73
C THR A 224 -1.69 -6.92 5.26
N ALA A 225 -2.00 -8.02 5.94
CA ALA A 225 -2.05 -8.08 7.40
C ALA A 225 -0.69 -8.24 8.09
N THR A 226 0.43 -8.04 7.38
CA THR A 226 1.77 -8.18 7.97
C THR A 226 1.99 -7.18 9.10
N LEU A 227 1.64 -5.91 8.85
CA LEU A 227 1.67 -4.83 9.84
C LEU A 227 0.23 -4.39 10.08
N MET A 228 -0.30 -4.72 11.25
CA MET A 228 -1.70 -4.49 11.57
C MET A 228 -1.85 -3.79 12.92
N GLU A 229 -2.67 -2.74 12.97
CA GLU A 229 -2.99 -2.06 14.21
C GLU A 229 -3.74 -2.98 15.19
N LYS A 230 -3.32 -2.98 16.46
CA LYS A 230 -3.96 -3.78 17.48
C LYS A 230 -5.43 -3.41 17.67
N SER A 231 -5.78 -2.14 17.54
CA SER A 231 -7.16 -1.67 17.60
C SER A 231 -8.07 -2.30 16.53
N ILE A 232 -7.54 -2.53 15.32
CA ILE A 232 -8.29 -3.23 14.26
C ILE A 232 -8.41 -4.73 14.57
N ILE A 233 -7.38 -5.33 15.16
CA ILE A 233 -7.45 -6.74 15.59
C ILE A 233 -8.51 -6.93 16.68
N ASP A 234 -8.58 -5.99 17.63
CA ASP A 234 -9.46 -6.06 18.80
C ASP A 234 -10.92 -5.69 18.46
N HIS A 235 -11.13 -4.69 17.61
CA HIS A 235 -12.47 -4.14 17.35
C HIS A 235 -13.03 -4.50 15.96
N GLY A 236 -12.20 -5.01 15.05
CA GLY A 236 -12.57 -5.30 13.65
C GLY A 236 -12.53 -4.06 12.76
N GLN A 237 -13.04 -4.20 11.53
CA GLN A 237 -13.01 -3.14 10.53
C GLN A 237 -13.96 -1.99 10.89
N PRO A 238 -13.58 -0.74 10.56
CA PRO A 238 -14.42 0.44 10.77
C PRO A 238 -15.65 0.42 9.86
N GLU A 239 -16.70 1.13 10.28
CA GLU A 239 -17.98 1.25 9.57
C GLU A 239 -18.10 2.57 8.81
N HIS A 240 -17.51 3.63 9.34
CA HIS A 240 -17.53 4.97 8.74
C HIS A 240 -16.29 5.77 9.15
N ALA A 241 -16.11 6.93 8.54
CA ALA A 241 -14.99 7.81 8.84
C ALA A 241 -15.40 9.29 8.79
N ILE A 242 -14.73 10.11 9.61
CA ILE A 242 -14.85 11.56 9.62
C ILE A 242 -13.48 12.22 9.53
N ILE A 243 -13.40 13.35 8.84
CA ILE A 243 -12.16 14.16 8.81
C ILE A 243 -12.12 15.03 10.05
N THR A 244 -10.99 15.01 10.75
CA THR A 244 -10.78 15.77 11.99
C THR A 244 -9.36 16.30 12.08
N THR A 245 -9.11 17.16 13.06
CA THR A 245 -7.79 17.72 13.35
C THR A 245 -7.24 17.09 14.62
N CYS A 246 -5.94 16.79 14.62
CA CYS A 246 -5.23 16.28 15.81
C CYS A 246 -5.28 17.28 16.96
N ALA A 247 -5.61 16.79 18.16
CA ALA A 247 -5.76 17.63 19.36
C ALA A 247 -4.44 17.90 20.12
N TYR A 248 -3.31 17.28 19.71
CA TYR A 248 -2.11 17.26 20.55
C TYR A 248 -1.19 18.47 20.43
N CYS A 249 -1.03 19.04 19.25
CA CYS A 249 -0.10 20.15 19.07
C CYS A 249 -0.52 21.13 17.97
N GLY A 250 0.16 22.28 17.91
CA GLY A 250 -0.13 23.37 16.97
C GLY A 250 0.19 23.10 15.50
N VAL A 251 0.73 21.93 15.14
CA VAL A 251 0.92 21.54 13.72
C VAL A 251 -0.42 21.42 13.02
N GLY A 252 -1.48 20.97 13.74
CA GLY A 252 -2.82 20.89 13.17
C GLY A 252 -2.98 19.79 12.11
N CYS A 253 -2.29 18.67 12.29
CA CYS A 253 -2.40 17.50 11.37
C CYS A 253 -3.85 17.10 11.18
N SER A 254 -4.24 16.89 9.91
CA SER A 254 -5.55 16.37 9.54
C SER A 254 -5.55 14.86 9.52
N PHE A 255 -6.60 14.26 10.08
CA PHE A 255 -6.79 12.82 10.13
C PHE A 255 -8.17 12.42 9.64
N ARG A 256 -8.24 11.23 9.07
CA ARG A 256 -9.48 10.48 8.92
C ARG A 256 -9.63 9.59 10.15
N ALA A 257 -10.54 9.97 11.06
CA ALA A 257 -10.92 9.14 12.19
C ALA A 257 -11.89 8.07 11.70
N GLU A 258 -11.48 6.83 11.76
CA GLU A 258 -12.26 5.67 11.35
C GLU A 258 -12.93 5.07 12.58
N MET A 259 -14.25 4.90 12.47
CA MET A 259 -15.11 4.65 13.61
C MET A 259 -15.92 3.36 13.45
N LYS A 260 -16.24 2.76 14.58
CA LYS A 260 -17.24 1.70 14.71
C LYS A 260 -18.29 2.15 15.72
N GLY A 261 -19.52 2.39 15.27
CA GLY A 261 -20.49 3.12 16.07
C GLY A 261 -19.93 4.50 16.47
N GLU A 262 -19.89 4.80 17.76
CA GLU A 262 -19.35 6.06 18.30
C GLU A 262 -17.85 5.96 18.72
N GLN A 263 -17.24 4.81 18.57
CA GLN A 263 -15.86 4.57 18.99
C GLN A 263 -14.87 4.82 17.84
N VAL A 264 -13.85 5.64 18.08
CA VAL A 264 -12.69 5.75 17.18
C VAL A 264 -11.85 4.49 17.34
N ILE A 265 -11.63 3.77 16.25
CA ILE A 265 -10.83 2.55 16.25
C ILE A 265 -9.52 2.69 15.45
N ARG A 266 -9.43 3.67 14.57
CA ARG A 266 -8.19 3.96 13.82
C ARG A 266 -8.12 5.44 13.44
N MET A 267 -6.93 6.02 13.51
CA MET A 267 -6.64 7.37 13.04
C MET A 267 -5.70 7.30 11.84
N VAL A 268 -6.21 7.55 10.65
CA VAL A 268 -5.42 7.55 9.41
C VAL A 268 -5.06 8.99 9.04
N PRO A 269 -3.78 9.34 8.86
CA PRO A 269 -3.40 10.67 8.41
C PRO A 269 -4.07 10.99 7.07
N HIS A 270 -4.79 12.13 7.02
CA HIS A 270 -5.52 12.54 5.82
C HIS A 270 -4.54 13.02 4.76
N LYS A 271 -4.63 12.44 3.57
CA LYS A 271 -3.69 12.67 2.48
C LYS A 271 -3.67 14.12 1.99
N ASP A 272 -4.86 14.74 1.91
CA ASP A 272 -5.01 16.13 1.48
C ASP A 272 -4.84 17.14 2.63
N GLY A 273 -4.40 16.68 3.80
CA GLY A 273 -4.11 17.52 4.96
C GLY A 273 -2.93 18.43 4.69
N LYS A 274 -3.18 19.75 4.56
CA LYS A 274 -2.15 20.75 4.19
C LYS A 274 -0.98 20.84 5.14
N ALA A 275 -1.17 20.47 6.41
CA ALA A 275 -0.12 20.54 7.43
C ALA A 275 0.72 19.27 7.50
N ASN A 276 0.20 18.13 7.08
CA ASN A 276 0.82 16.82 7.31
C ASN A 276 0.92 15.92 6.08
N HIS A 277 0.29 16.26 4.96
CA HIS A 277 0.43 15.55 3.66
C HIS A 277 0.37 14.02 3.78
N GLY A 278 -0.60 13.50 4.55
CA GLY A 278 -0.79 12.06 4.73
C GLY A 278 0.17 11.39 5.73
N HIS A 279 0.93 12.14 6.52
CA HIS A 279 1.87 11.62 7.51
C HIS A 279 1.51 12.05 8.92
N SER A 280 2.09 11.42 9.94
CA SER A 280 1.85 11.78 11.34
C SER A 280 2.94 11.26 12.28
N CYS A 281 2.98 11.83 13.48
CA CYS A 281 3.74 11.24 14.57
C CYS A 281 2.94 10.17 15.32
N VAL A 282 3.61 9.42 16.20
CA VAL A 282 3.01 8.38 17.05
C VAL A 282 1.78 8.87 17.84
N LYS A 283 1.82 10.10 18.39
CA LYS A 283 0.72 10.64 19.20
C LYS A 283 -0.57 10.78 18.41
N GLY A 284 -0.52 11.46 17.25
CA GLY A 284 -1.70 11.63 16.40
C GLY A 284 -2.23 10.30 15.87
N ARG A 285 -1.32 9.37 15.56
CA ARG A 285 -1.67 8.08 14.99
C ARG A 285 -2.35 7.13 15.97
N PHE A 286 -1.82 7.02 17.21
CA PHE A 286 -2.19 5.93 18.12
C PHE A 286 -2.76 6.38 19.46
N ALA A 287 -2.57 7.62 19.88
CA ALA A 287 -2.99 8.07 21.20
C ALA A 287 -4.43 8.64 21.21
N PHE A 288 -5.34 8.09 20.42
CA PHE A 288 -6.72 8.54 20.28
C PHE A 288 -7.70 7.99 21.32
N GLY A 289 -7.24 7.19 22.27
CA GLY A 289 -8.10 6.60 23.29
C GLY A 289 -8.91 7.61 24.11
N TYR A 290 -8.42 8.86 24.23
CA TYR A 290 -9.14 9.93 24.90
C TYR A 290 -10.48 10.30 24.23
N ALA A 291 -10.59 10.09 22.91
CA ALA A 291 -11.76 10.52 22.14
C ALA A 291 -13.04 9.74 22.49
N THR A 292 -12.88 8.53 23.00
CA THR A 292 -13.99 7.63 23.38
C THR A 292 -13.88 7.10 24.80
N HIS A 293 -12.97 7.66 25.61
CA HIS A 293 -12.84 7.31 27.02
C HIS A 293 -14.04 7.84 27.80
N LYS A 294 -14.75 6.95 28.51
CA LYS A 294 -15.85 7.30 29.43
C LYS A 294 -15.32 7.56 30.82
#